data_a51171000b8ceff40bcaf57f47875052
#
_entry.id   a51171000b8ceff40bcaf57f47875052
#
_cell.length_a   1.000
_cell.length_b   1.000
_cell.length_c   1.000
_cell.angle_alpha   90.00
_cell.angle_beta   90.00
_cell.angle_gamma   90.00
#
_symmetry.space_group_name_H-M   'P 1'
#
loop_
_entity.id
_entity.type
_entity.pdbx_description
1 polymer ?
#
loop_
_entity_poly.entity_id
_entity_poly.type
_entity_poly.pdbx_seq_one_letter_code
_entity_poly.pdbx_strand_id
1 'polypeptide(L)'
;MNKPEEQIKNSFLRAISETFLAYDKFGARSNKKLIPIHKWFAEIIENKLGEGYSVRSLGKNGEFKLDGKYYPKTLDITILKNEKVIATISFKFVTSNYKQNSNNYFENLLGETANIRRVNIGFTHFLVLRVNTPYYSKNKGNLRGEELKKEYLNERDLVKYVKLFNDMDFPHKPEVLGMAIIDFDIEGNAYFANLEELCLTEETKNVVEKQFSIENFIEKVIALCKLKS
;
A
#
# COMPACT_ATOMS: atom_id res chain seq x y z
N MET A 1 -13.54 21.34 -14.70
CA MET A 1 -13.56 19.87 -14.52
C MET A 1 -12.18 19.47 -14.06
N ASN A 2 -12.05 18.88 -12.88
CA ASN A 2 -10.76 18.40 -12.38
C ASN A 2 -10.25 17.28 -13.29
N LYS A 3 -8.93 17.25 -13.56
CA LYS A 3 -8.32 16.19 -14.37
C LYS A 3 -8.57 14.83 -13.72
N PRO A 4 -8.71 13.73 -14.49
CA PRO A 4 -8.96 12.38 -13.94
C PRO A 4 -7.95 11.95 -12.86
N GLU A 5 -6.69 12.34 -13.01
CA GLU A 5 -5.63 12.08 -12.03
C GLU A 5 -5.90 12.75 -10.67
N GLU A 6 -6.36 14.00 -10.68
CA GLU A 6 -6.70 14.74 -9.46
C GLU A 6 -7.90 14.09 -8.73
N GLN A 7 -8.85 13.53 -9.47
CA GLN A 7 -9.96 12.77 -8.89
C GLN A 7 -9.48 11.50 -8.18
N ILE A 8 -8.50 10.78 -8.76
CA ILE A 8 -7.89 9.60 -8.13
C ILE A 8 -7.19 10.01 -6.84
N LYS A 9 -6.37 11.05 -6.85
CA LYS A 9 -5.68 11.57 -5.66
C LYS A 9 -6.64 11.94 -4.54
N ASN A 10 -7.65 12.72 -4.84
CA ASN A 10 -8.61 13.20 -3.86
C ASN A 10 -9.45 12.07 -3.26
N SER A 11 -9.90 11.11 -4.08
CA SER A 11 -10.64 9.95 -3.60
C SER A 11 -9.76 9.00 -2.78
N PHE A 12 -8.50 8.84 -3.15
CA PHE A 12 -7.50 8.07 -2.38
C PHE A 12 -7.28 8.70 -0.99
N LEU A 13 -7.01 10.00 -0.92
CA LEU A 13 -6.80 10.71 0.35
C LEU A 13 -8.02 10.60 1.27
N ARG A 14 -9.24 10.68 0.71
CA ARG A 14 -10.47 10.44 1.48
C ARG A 14 -10.50 9.03 2.06
N ALA A 15 -10.23 8.00 1.26
CA ALA A 15 -10.20 6.62 1.74
C ALA A 15 -9.11 6.38 2.80
N ILE A 16 -7.97 7.07 2.71
CA ILE A 16 -6.91 7.05 3.73
C ILE A 16 -7.41 7.75 5.02
N SER A 17 -8.08 8.90 4.94
CA SER A 17 -8.65 9.58 6.10
C SER A 17 -9.66 8.69 6.83
N GLU A 18 -10.57 8.07 6.11
CA GLU A 18 -11.54 7.11 6.66
C GLU A 18 -10.84 5.89 7.31
N THR A 19 -9.77 5.39 6.69
CA THR A 19 -8.94 4.30 7.22
C THR A 19 -8.24 4.71 8.52
N PHE A 20 -7.77 5.95 8.62
CA PHE A 20 -7.13 6.47 9.82
C PHE A 20 -8.14 6.64 10.96
N LEU A 21 -9.33 7.18 10.69
CA LEU A 21 -10.43 7.26 11.66
C LEU A 21 -10.87 5.86 12.13
N ALA A 22 -10.93 4.90 11.21
CA ALA A 22 -11.23 3.51 11.55
C ALA A 22 -10.12 2.87 12.43
N TYR A 23 -8.85 3.24 12.21
CA TYR A 23 -7.75 2.82 13.06
C TYR A 23 -7.92 3.32 14.50
N ASP A 24 -8.35 4.55 14.71
CA ASP A 24 -8.60 5.10 16.04
C ASP A 24 -9.77 4.39 16.73
N LYS A 25 -10.81 4.02 15.98
CA LYS A 25 -11.99 3.31 16.49
C LYS A 25 -11.72 1.84 16.82
N PHE A 26 -11.00 1.11 15.96
CA PHE A 26 -10.85 -0.34 16.06
C PHE A 26 -9.48 -0.79 16.58
N GLY A 27 -8.51 0.11 16.66
CA GLY A 27 -7.16 -0.16 17.15
C GLY A 27 -6.23 -0.83 16.13
N ALA A 28 -4.95 -0.92 16.49
CA ALA A 28 -3.87 -1.37 15.62
C ALA A 28 -4.02 -2.83 15.14
N ARG A 29 -4.61 -3.70 15.95
CA ARG A 29 -4.71 -5.15 15.66
C ARG A 29 -5.91 -5.53 14.80
N SER A 30 -6.90 -4.66 14.63
CA SER A 30 -8.12 -4.96 13.88
C SER A 30 -7.91 -4.74 12.39
N ASN A 31 -8.25 -5.73 11.57
CA ASN A 31 -8.27 -5.59 10.10
C ASN A 31 -9.41 -4.67 9.62
N LYS A 32 -10.44 -4.45 10.45
CA LYS A 32 -11.58 -3.57 10.10
C LYS A 32 -11.15 -2.15 9.72
N LYS A 33 -10.03 -1.67 10.26
CA LYS A 33 -9.46 -0.36 9.90
C LYS A 33 -9.11 -0.23 8.42
N LEU A 34 -8.77 -1.33 7.73
CA LEU A 34 -8.35 -1.33 6.33
C LEU A 34 -9.54 -1.40 5.34
N ILE A 35 -10.75 -1.64 5.83
CA ILE A 35 -11.94 -1.76 4.98
C ILE A 35 -12.11 -0.57 4.01
N PRO A 36 -12.01 0.71 4.42
CA PRO A 36 -12.24 1.82 3.50
C PRO A 36 -11.24 1.83 2.34
N ILE A 37 -9.96 1.69 2.62
CA ILE A 37 -8.93 1.74 1.56
C ILE A 37 -8.93 0.48 0.69
N HIS A 38 -9.15 -0.70 1.26
CA HIS A 38 -9.26 -1.95 0.48
C HIS A 38 -10.48 -1.92 -0.45
N LYS A 39 -11.60 -1.39 0.02
CA LYS A 39 -12.80 -1.17 -0.80
C LYS A 39 -12.52 -0.19 -1.93
N TRP A 40 -11.85 0.93 -1.63
CA TRP A 40 -11.49 1.93 -2.64
C TRP A 40 -10.63 1.34 -3.75
N PHE A 41 -9.57 0.57 -3.42
CA PHE A 41 -8.75 -0.12 -4.42
C PHE A 41 -9.59 -1.09 -5.25
N ALA A 42 -10.44 -1.89 -4.60
CA ALA A 42 -11.26 -2.87 -5.30
C ALA A 42 -12.22 -2.21 -6.30
N GLU A 43 -12.88 -1.12 -5.92
CA GLU A 43 -13.82 -0.41 -6.78
C GLU A 43 -13.12 0.28 -7.96
N ILE A 44 -12.02 0.99 -7.72
CA ILE A 44 -11.32 1.70 -8.80
C ILE A 44 -10.70 0.73 -9.82
N ILE A 45 -10.11 -0.38 -9.35
CA ILE A 45 -9.50 -1.39 -10.23
C ILE A 45 -10.57 -2.10 -11.06
N GLU A 46 -11.65 -2.55 -10.43
CA GLU A 46 -12.74 -3.24 -11.14
C GLU A 46 -13.40 -2.34 -12.18
N ASN A 47 -13.69 -1.08 -11.83
CA ASN A 47 -14.27 -0.10 -12.76
C ASN A 47 -13.35 0.18 -13.95
N LYS A 48 -12.03 0.22 -13.77
CA LYS A 48 -11.07 0.47 -14.87
C LYS A 48 -10.81 -0.77 -15.73
N LEU A 49 -10.91 -1.97 -15.17
CA LEU A 49 -10.72 -3.23 -15.91
C LEU A 49 -11.97 -3.60 -16.74
N GLY A 50 -13.16 -3.31 -16.21
CA GLY A 50 -14.42 -3.57 -16.90
C GLY A 50 -14.86 -5.03 -16.87
N GLU A 51 -15.62 -5.44 -17.88
CA GLU A 51 -16.31 -6.72 -17.94
C GLU A 51 -15.36 -7.94 -17.88
N GLY A 52 -15.83 -8.97 -17.18
CA GLY A 52 -15.10 -10.22 -16.98
C GLY A 52 -14.05 -10.17 -15.87
N TYR A 53 -13.85 -9.00 -15.26
CA TYR A 53 -12.98 -8.88 -14.07
C TYR A 53 -13.82 -8.71 -12.81
N SER A 54 -13.30 -9.26 -11.71
CA SER A 54 -13.84 -9.04 -10.37
C SER A 54 -12.71 -8.82 -9.37
N VAL A 55 -13.00 -8.08 -8.31
CA VAL A 55 -12.00 -7.80 -7.26
C VAL A 55 -12.56 -8.16 -5.90
N ARG A 56 -11.76 -8.87 -5.12
CA ARG A 56 -12.07 -9.28 -3.74
C ARG A 56 -11.14 -8.60 -2.76
N SER A 57 -11.68 -8.13 -1.66
CA SER A 57 -10.92 -7.51 -0.55
C SER A 57 -11.76 -7.50 0.73
N LEU A 58 -11.19 -7.08 1.85
CA LEU A 58 -11.92 -6.91 3.12
C LEU A 58 -13.21 -6.07 2.97
N GLY A 59 -13.20 -5.06 2.14
CA GLY A 59 -14.35 -4.18 1.91
C GLY A 59 -15.28 -4.64 0.80
N LYS A 60 -14.94 -5.75 0.09
CA LYS A 60 -15.69 -6.23 -1.07
C LYS A 60 -15.48 -7.73 -1.27
N ASN A 61 -16.53 -8.52 -1.07
CA ASN A 61 -16.56 -9.98 -1.27
C ASN A 61 -15.57 -10.81 -0.43
N GLY A 62 -14.95 -10.18 0.60
CA GLY A 62 -13.97 -10.83 1.48
C GLY A 62 -12.61 -11.08 0.84
N GLU A 63 -11.61 -11.33 1.67
CA GLU A 63 -10.26 -11.68 1.24
C GLU A 63 -10.21 -13.06 0.59
N PHE A 64 -9.21 -13.29 -0.24
CA PHE A 64 -8.99 -14.56 -0.94
C PHE A 64 -7.76 -15.27 -0.37
N LYS A 65 -7.87 -16.57 -0.10
CA LYS A 65 -6.74 -17.39 0.33
C LYS A 65 -6.17 -18.13 -0.87
N LEU A 66 -4.88 -18.00 -1.08
CA LEU A 66 -4.14 -18.62 -2.18
C LEU A 66 -3.00 -19.49 -1.63
N ASP A 67 -2.79 -20.64 -2.23
CA ASP A 67 -1.59 -21.44 -2.00
C ASP A 67 -0.44 -20.85 -2.82
N GLY A 68 0.48 -20.18 -2.14
CA GLY A 68 1.70 -19.68 -2.74
C GLY A 68 2.71 -20.81 -2.98
N LYS A 69 3.90 -20.45 -3.44
CA LYS A 69 4.96 -21.45 -3.70
C LYS A 69 5.43 -22.18 -2.43
N TYR A 70 5.47 -21.47 -1.31
CA TYR A 70 6.07 -21.98 -0.06
C TYR A 70 5.04 -22.14 1.05
N TYR A 71 4.04 -21.25 1.10
CA TYR A 71 3.00 -21.26 2.13
C TYR A 71 1.70 -20.60 1.62
N PRO A 72 0.55 -20.99 2.18
CA PRO A 72 -0.71 -20.37 1.85
C PRO A 72 -0.75 -18.93 2.41
N LYS A 73 -1.27 -18.00 1.60
CA LYS A 73 -1.38 -16.58 1.95
C LYS A 73 -2.81 -16.08 1.77
N THR A 74 -3.33 -15.36 2.75
CA THR A 74 -4.52 -14.52 2.58
C THR A 74 -4.09 -13.21 1.91
N LEU A 75 -4.70 -12.90 0.78
CA LEU A 75 -4.36 -11.75 -0.06
C LEU A 75 -5.26 -10.57 0.29
N ASP A 76 -4.67 -9.38 0.44
CA ASP A 76 -5.37 -8.16 0.84
C ASP A 76 -6.41 -7.74 -0.22
N ILE A 77 -5.98 -7.66 -1.47
CA ILE A 77 -6.81 -7.31 -2.63
C ILE A 77 -6.47 -8.27 -3.76
N THR A 78 -7.46 -9.05 -4.23
CA THR A 78 -7.28 -10.08 -5.25
C THR A 78 -8.05 -9.73 -6.50
N ILE A 79 -7.36 -9.73 -7.63
CA ILE A 79 -7.95 -9.43 -8.94
C ILE A 79 -8.12 -10.75 -9.71
N LEU A 80 -9.36 -10.99 -10.16
CA LEU A 80 -9.73 -12.19 -10.91
C LEU A 80 -10.19 -11.82 -12.32
N LYS A 81 -9.91 -12.71 -13.27
CA LYS A 81 -10.47 -12.71 -14.62
C LYS A 81 -11.18 -14.05 -14.84
N ASN A 82 -12.49 -14.03 -15.09
CA ASN A 82 -13.30 -15.23 -15.25
C ASN A 82 -13.05 -16.25 -14.12
N GLU A 83 -13.20 -15.82 -12.87
CA GLU A 83 -12.99 -16.59 -11.63
C GLU A 83 -11.53 -17.05 -11.37
N LYS A 84 -10.58 -16.80 -12.27
CA LYS A 84 -9.17 -17.14 -12.09
C LYS A 84 -8.40 -15.97 -11.51
N VAL A 85 -7.63 -16.19 -10.43
CA VAL A 85 -6.72 -15.18 -9.85
C VAL A 85 -5.61 -14.87 -10.84
N ILE A 86 -5.44 -13.59 -11.17
CA ILE A 86 -4.41 -13.11 -12.10
C ILE A 86 -3.39 -12.20 -11.43
N ALA A 87 -3.82 -11.41 -10.44
CA ALA A 87 -2.93 -10.50 -9.73
C ALA A 87 -3.44 -10.23 -8.31
N THR A 88 -2.57 -9.69 -7.46
CA THR A 88 -2.90 -9.21 -6.12
C THR A 88 -2.21 -7.89 -5.82
N ILE A 89 -2.84 -7.06 -4.98
CA ILE A 89 -2.24 -5.89 -4.38
C ILE A 89 -2.04 -6.19 -2.89
N SER A 90 -0.80 -6.25 -2.42
CA SER A 90 -0.48 -6.21 -1.00
C SER A 90 -0.45 -4.75 -0.56
N PHE A 91 -1.21 -4.41 0.46
CA PHE A 91 -1.37 -3.04 0.94
C PHE A 91 -0.81 -2.89 2.34
N LYS A 92 0.03 -1.87 2.54
CA LYS A 92 0.59 -1.57 3.85
C LYS A 92 0.40 -0.11 4.21
N PHE A 93 -0.29 0.13 5.32
CA PHE A 93 -0.39 1.46 5.91
C PHE A 93 0.32 1.49 7.28
N VAL A 94 1.37 2.28 7.37
CA VAL A 94 2.16 2.43 8.60
C VAL A 94 1.71 3.67 9.35
N THR A 95 1.04 3.46 10.47
CA THR A 95 0.45 4.53 11.28
C THR A 95 1.30 4.93 12.48
N SER A 96 2.20 4.04 12.94
CA SER A 96 3.05 4.27 14.12
C SER A 96 4.28 3.36 14.12
N ASN A 97 5.30 3.69 14.91
CA ASN A 97 6.48 2.87 15.20
C ASN A 97 7.18 2.35 13.93
N TYR A 98 7.32 3.24 12.91
CA TYR A 98 7.84 2.85 11.60
C TYR A 98 9.30 2.38 11.68
N LYS A 99 10.20 3.20 12.26
CA LYS A 99 11.64 2.91 12.19
C LYS A 99 12.03 1.60 12.87
N GLN A 100 11.35 1.24 13.94
CA GLN A 100 11.56 -0.03 14.63
C GLN A 100 11.26 -1.25 13.75
N ASN A 101 10.30 -1.12 12.83
CA ASN A 101 9.79 -2.21 12.01
C ASN A 101 10.11 -2.08 10.52
N SER A 102 10.85 -1.04 10.12
CA SER A 102 11.05 -0.70 8.70
C SER A 102 11.74 -1.80 7.90
N ASN A 103 12.69 -2.52 8.50
CA ASN A 103 13.34 -3.66 7.84
C ASN A 103 12.39 -4.86 7.76
N ASN A 104 11.64 -5.15 8.82
CA ASN A 104 10.66 -6.25 8.79
C ASN A 104 9.59 -6.01 7.71
N TYR A 105 9.14 -4.77 7.49
CA TYR A 105 8.22 -4.47 6.39
C TYR A 105 8.83 -4.73 5.03
N PHE A 106 10.10 -4.38 4.85
CA PHE A 106 10.81 -4.60 3.60
C PHE A 106 11.09 -6.09 3.35
N GLU A 107 11.58 -6.82 4.35
CA GLU A 107 11.84 -8.26 4.29
C GLU A 107 10.55 -9.05 4.01
N ASN A 108 9.44 -8.69 4.68
CA ASN A 108 8.14 -9.29 4.42
C ASN A 108 7.68 -9.04 2.98
N LEU A 109 7.88 -7.83 2.45
CA LEU A 109 7.58 -7.52 1.06
C LEU A 109 8.32 -8.46 0.09
N LEU A 110 9.64 -8.63 0.26
CA LEU A 110 10.45 -9.52 -0.58
C LEU A 110 9.96 -10.97 -0.49
N GLY A 111 9.72 -11.46 0.72
CA GLY A 111 9.28 -12.84 0.96
C GLY A 111 7.87 -13.11 0.40
N GLU A 112 6.93 -12.22 0.61
CA GLU A 112 5.57 -12.34 0.07
C GLU A 112 5.57 -12.29 -1.47
N THR A 113 6.35 -11.37 -2.04
CA THR A 113 6.51 -11.27 -3.49
C THR A 113 7.03 -12.58 -4.08
N ALA A 114 8.10 -13.13 -3.53
CA ALA A 114 8.67 -14.39 -3.98
C ALA A 114 7.68 -15.56 -3.85
N ASN A 115 6.90 -15.60 -2.78
CA ASN A 115 5.91 -16.64 -2.56
C ASN A 115 4.80 -16.65 -3.64
N ILE A 116 4.32 -15.48 -4.02
CA ILE A 116 3.16 -15.33 -4.92
C ILE A 116 3.59 -15.32 -6.40
N ARG A 117 4.63 -14.57 -6.77
CA ARG A 117 5.09 -14.53 -8.16
C ARG A 117 5.52 -15.90 -8.69
N ARG A 118 6.05 -16.78 -7.84
CA ARG A 118 6.46 -18.14 -8.23
C ARG A 118 5.32 -19.10 -8.50
N VAL A 119 4.07 -18.72 -8.26
CA VAL A 119 2.88 -19.45 -8.73
C VAL A 119 2.20 -18.74 -9.90
N ASN A 120 2.97 -17.88 -10.59
CA ASN A 120 2.55 -17.14 -11.80
C ASN A 120 1.39 -16.17 -11.62
N ILE A 121 1.23 -15.63 -10.41
CA ILE A 121 0.26 -14.57 -10.11
C ILE A 121 0.99 -13.25 -10.01
N GLY A 122 0.43 -12.20 -10.63
CA GLY A 122 0.97 -10.86 -10.55
C GLY A 122 0.97 -10.36 -9.11
N PHE A 123 2.13 -9.92 -8.61
CA PHE A 123 2.24 -9.36 -7.27
C PHE A 123 2.59 -7.88 -7.35
N THR A 124 1.73 -7.06 -6.77
CA THR A 124 1.93 -5.63 -6.66
C THR A 124 1.86 -5.20 -5.20
N HIS A 125 2.57 -4.14 -4.85
CA HIS A 125 2.61 -3.66 -3.48
C HIS A 125 2.43 -2.15 -3.41
N PHE A 126 1.55 -1.69 -2.52
CA PHE A 126 1.35 -0.27 -2.24
C PHE A 126 1.59 0.03 -0.77
N LEU A 127 2.53 0.94 -0.52
CA LEU A 127 2.95 1.34 0.83
C LEU A 127 2.51 2.78 1.13
N VAL A 128 1.85 2.99 2.26
CA VAL A 128 1.54 4.32 2.77
C VAL A 128 2.36 4.58 4.02
N LEU A 129 3.17 5.63 3.97
CA LEU A 129 4.00 6.09 5.07
C LEU A 129 3.58 7.49 5.53
N ARG A 130 3.65 7.74 6.82
CA ARG A 130 3.49 9.08 7.36
C ARG A 130 4.84 9.78 7.47
N VAL A 131 4.91 11.06 7.12
CA VAL A 131 6.10 11.90 7.35
C VAL A 131 6.46 11.92 8.81
N ASN A 132 5.45 12.16 9.66
CA ASN A 132 5.56 12.21 11.11
C ASN A 132 4.90 10.97 11.71
N THR A 133 5.67 9.93 11.94
CA THR A 133 5.16 8.70 12.54
C THR A 133 5.33 8.73 14.05
N PRO A 134 4.22 8.73 14.85
CA PRO A 134 4.33 8.70 16.29
C PRO A 134 4.89 7.36 16.76
N TYR A 135 5.76 7.41 17.76
CA TYR A 135 6.28 6.25 18.45
C TYR A 135 5.64 6.13 19.83
N TYR A 136 4.91 5.06 20.05
CA TYR A 136 4.21 4.82 21.31
C TYR A 136 4.93 3.82 22.19
N SER A 137 4.87 4.01 23.52
CA SER A 137 5.33 3.05 24.49
C SER A 137 4.54 1.73 24.38
N LYS A 138 5.15 0.62 24.83
CA LYS A 138 4.43 -0.65 24.96
C LYS A 138 3.42 -0.54 26.07
N ASN A 139 2.12 -0.59 25.76
CA ASN A 139 1.08 -0.68 26.79
C ASN A 139 0.57 -2.11 26.95
N LYS A 140 0.20 -2.44 28.21
CA LYS A 140 -0.50 -3.69 28.53
C LYS A 140 -1.99 -3.49 28.21
N GLY A 141 -2.42 -3.89 27.02
CA GLY A 141 -3.82 -3.80 26.58
C GLY A 141 -4.00 -3.30 25.15
N ASN A 142 -5.26 -3.02 24.77
CA ASN A 142 -5.63 -2.58 23.42
C ASN A 142 -5.53 -1.05 23.20
N LEU A 143 -5.19 -0.29 24.24
CA LEU A 143 -5.08 1.17 24.18
C LEU A 143 -3.69 1.56 23.67
N ARG A 144 -3.60 2.69 22.95
CA ARG A 144 -2.32 3.31 22.59
C ARG A 144 -1.57 3.65 23.87
N GLY A 145 -0.27 3.34 23.91
CA GLY A 145 0.63 3.84 24.93
C GLY A 145 0.83 5.34 24.84
N GLU A 146 1.60 5.90 25.74
CA GLU A 146 2.03 7.29 25.68
C GLU A 146 2.93 7.51 24.45
N GLU A 147 2.73 8.63 23.74
CA GLU A 147 3.63 9.05 22.67
C GLU A 147 4.96 9.47 23.27
N LEU A 148 6.00 8.71 22.97
CA LEU A 148 7.35 8.97 23.49
C LEU A 148 8.14 9.92 22.59
N LYS A 149 7.94 9.86 21.27
CA LYS A 149 8.61 10.70 20.27
C LYS A 149 7.89 10.63 18.94
N LYS A 150 8.26 11.54 18.03
CA LYS A 150 7.92 11.46 16.61
C LYS A 150 9.13 10.96 15.81
N GLU A 151 8.88 10.06 14.87
CA GLU A 151 9.88 9.56 13.92
C GLU A 151 9.63 10.21 12.57
N TYR A 152 10.64 10.90 12.03
CA TYR A 152 10.57 11.60 10.76
C TYR A 152 11.13 10.72 9.65
N LEU A 153 10.43 10.66 8.52
CA LEU A 153 10.93 10.00 7.31
C LEU A 153 12.17 10.71 6.77
N ASN A 154 13.09 9.93 6.23
CA ASN A 154 14.29 10.45 5.58
C ASN A 154 14.74 9.50 4.44
N GLU A 155 15.83 9.87 3.76
CA GLU A 155 16.40 9.12 2.64
C GLU A 155 16.63 7.63 2.96
N ARG A 156 17.16 7.29 4.15
CA ARG A 156 17.43 5.88 4.53
C ARG A 156 16.19 5.03 4.58
N ASP A 157 15.03 5.63 4.84
CA ASP A 157 13.76 4.94 4.92
C ASP A 157 13.23 4.56 3.53
N LEU A 158 13.54 5.36 2.51
CA LEU A 158 12.98 5.27 1.16
C LEU A 158 13.92 4.60 0.16
N VAL A 159 15.22 4.83 0.27
CA VAL A 159 16.22 4.39 -0.72
C VAL A 159 16.19 2.89 -1.00
N LYS A 160 15.85 2.05 -0.01
CA LYS A 160 15.74 0.59 -0.21
C LYS A 160 14.62 0.21 -1.19
N TYR A 161 13.51 0.95 -1.21
CA TYR A 161 12.41 0.74 -2.16
C TYR A 161 12.80 1.25 -3.56
N VAL A 162 13.56 2.35 -3.63
CA VAL A 162 14.13 2.84 -4.91
C VAL A 162 15.12 1.83 -5.49
N LYS A 163 16.01 1.28 -4.66
CA LYS A 163 16.93 0.22 -5.08
C LYS A 163 16.18 -1.01 -5.57
N LEU A 164 15.14 -1.44 -4.87
CA LEU A 164 14.31 -2.57 -5.30
C LEU A 164 13.59 -2.27 -6.63
N PHE A 165 13.10 -1.04 -6.82
CA PHE A 165 12.48 -0.62 -8.07
C PHE A 165 13.46 -0.66 -9.25
N ASN A 166 14.71 -0.24 -9.03
CA ASN A 166 15.76 -0.21 -10.05
C ASN A 166 16.44 -1.57 -10.26
N ASP A 167 16.15 -2.58 -9.42
CA ASP A 167 16.74 -3.92 -9.53
C ASP A 167 16.20 -4.68 -10.76
N MET A 168 16.88 -5.75 -11.13
CA MET A 168 16.45 -6.68 -12.19
C MET A 168 15.14 -7.38 -11.80
N ASP A 169 14.42 -7.92 -12.78
CA ASP A 169 13.15 -8.60 -12.54
C ASP A 169 13.34 -10.00 -11.95
N PHE A 170 13.64 -10.05 -10.66
CA PHE A 170 13.70 -11.28 -9.88
C PHE A 170 12.37 -11.60 -9.17
N PRO A 171 12.15 -12.87 -8.78
CA PRO A 171 10.92 -13.29 -8.10
C PRO A 171 10.58 -12.52 -6.81
N HIS A 172 11.57 -11.94 -6.14
CA HIS A 172 11.36 -11.14 -4.92
C HIS A 172 10.99 -9.69 -5.17
N LYS A 173 11.12 -9.20 -6.42
CA LYS A 173 10.74 -7.85 -6.81
C LYS A 173 9.27 -7.81 -7.20
N PRO A 174 8.42 -6.93 -6.61
CA PRO A 174 7.05 -6.73 -7.08
C PRO A 174 7.03 -6.27 -8.54
N GLU A 175 6.06 -6.75 -9.32
CA GLU A 175 5.90 -6.29 -10.71
C GLU A 175 5.46 -4.83 -10.78
N VAL A 176 4.71 -4.38 -9.76
CA VAL A 176 4.40 -2.95 -9.58
C VAL A 176 4.60 -2.59 -8.11
N LEU A 177 5.36 -1.53 -7.88
CA LEU A 177 5.57 -0.93 -6.57
C LEU A 177 5.01 0.49 -6.57
N GLY A 178 4.21 0.81 -5.57
CA GLY A 178 3.68 2.16 -5.35
C GLY A 178 3.88 2.61 -3.91
N MET A 179 3.89 3.93 -3.72
CA MET A 179 4.07 4.52 -2.39
C MET A 179 3.36 5.87 -2.31
N ALA A 180 2.73 6.12 -1.18
CA ALA A 180 2.26 7.45 -0.82
C ALA A 180 2.93 7.90 0.47
N ILE A 181 3.51 9.09 0.46
CA ILE A 181 4.02 9.78 1.65
C ILE A 181 3.00 10.84 2.01
N ILE A 182 2.40 10.70 3.19
CA ILE A 182 1.26 11.52 3.63
C ILE A 182 1.50 12.06 5.04
N ASP A 183 0.65 12.99 5.44
CA ASP A 183 0.40 13.28 6.85
C ASP A 183 -1.07 13.64 7.05
N PHE A 184 -1.45 13.99 8.27
CA PHE A 184 -2.83 14.32 8.64
C PHE A 184 -2.87 15.71 9.25
N ASP A 185 -3.91 16.47 8.92
CA ASP A 185 -4.23 17.71 9.59
C ASP A 185 -4.84 17.44 10.99
N ILE A 186 -5.18 18.52 11.70
CA ILE A 186 -5.76 18.45 13.05
C ILE A 186 -7.14 17.78 13.07
N GLU A 187 -7.85 17.80 11.94
CA GLU A 187 -9.17 17.18 11.78
C GLU A 187 -9.08 15.71 11.37
N GLY A 188 -7.86 15.22 11.06
CA GLY A 188 -7.60 13.85 10.62
C GLY A 188 -7.76 13.65 9.11
N ASN A 189 -7.81 14.72 8.31
CA ASN A 189 -7.80 14.62 6.87
C ASN A 189 -6.38 14.35 6.37
N ALA A 190 -6.25 13.34 5.53
CA ALA A 190 -4.97 13.01 4.91
C ALA A 190 -4.62 13.99 3.79
N TYR A 191 -3.34 14.32 3.69
CA TYR A 191 -2.79 15.08 2.58
C TYR A 191 -1.45 14.48 2.14
N PHE A 192 -1.08 14.65 0.87
CA PHE A 192 0.26 14.28 0.40
C PHE A 192 1.29 15.23 0.99
N ALA A 193 2.37 14.67 1.51
CA ALA A 193 3.47 15.46 2.06
C ALA A 193 4.22 16.20 0.95
N ASN A 194 4.74 17.38 1.29
CA ASN A 194 5.69 18.08 0.45
C ASN A 194 7.06 17.41 0.53
N LEU A 195 7.49 16.72 -0.53
CA LEU A 195 8.78 16.00 -0.54
C LEU A 195 9.98 16.94 -0.56
N GLU A 196 9.80 18.21 -0.91
CA GLU A 196 10.88 19.22 -0.84
C GLU A 196 11.33 19.49 0.59
N GLU A 197 10.45 19.26 1.57
CA GLU A 197 10.75 19.44 3.00
C GLU A 197 11.48 18.23 3.61
N LEU A 198 11.55 17.13 2.87
CA LEU A 198 12.28 15.93 3.27
C LEU A 198 13.68 15.99 2.63
N CYS A 199 14.73 15.82 3.42
CA CYS A 199 16.11 15.77 2.91
C CYS A 199 16.33 14.50 2.05
N LEU A 200 15.73 14.47 0.86
CA LEU A 200 15.82 13.37 -0.11
C LEU A 200 16.77 13.73 -1.25
N THR A 201 17.41 12.70 -1.81
CA THR A 201 18.13 12.87 -3.08
C THR A 201 17.12 13.11 -4.22
N GLU A 202 17.56 13.80 -5.29
CA GLU A 202 16.72 14.03 -6.46
C GLU A 202 16.25 12.72 -7.11
N GLU A 203 17.08 11.67 -7.08
CA GLU A 203 16.70 10.34 -7.56
C GLU A 203 15.52 9.78 -6.76
N THR A 204 15.65 9.74 -5.43
CA THR A 204 14.60 9.22 -4.53
C THR A 204 13.31 10.02 -4.70
N LYS A 205 13.40 11.34 -4.72
CA LYS A 205 12.25 12.21 -4.91
C LYS A 205 11.53 11.95 -6.23
N ASN A 206 12.27 11.93 -7.36
CA ASN A 206 11.71 11.64 -8.68
C ASN A 206 11.03 10.27 -8.76
N VAL A 207 11.62 9.23 -8.16
CA VAL A 207 11.03 7.90 -8.16
C VAL A 207 9.74 7.88 -7.35
N VAL A 208 9.73 8.47 -6.16
CA VAL A 208 8.55 8.52 -5.30
C VAL A 208 7.42 9.30 -5.97
N GLU A 209 7.70 10.48 -6.52
CA GLU A 209 6.68 11.34 -7.12
C GLU A 209 6.10 10.80 -8.43
N LYS A 210 6.96 10.23 -9.29
CA LYS A 210 6.55 9.85 -10.64
C LYS A 210 6.31 8.37 -10.80
N GLN A 211 7.17 7.52 -10.21
CA GLN A 211 7.08 6.08 -10.42
C GLN A 211 6.17 5.39 -9.42
N PHE A 212 6.14 5.89 -8.17
CA PHE A 212 5.37 5.30 -7.09
C PHE A 212 4.01 5.97 -6.85
N SER A 213 3.70 7.07 -7.56
CA SER A 213 2.43 7.78 -7.39
C SER A 213 1.23 6.84 -7.49
N ILE A 214 0.13 7.18 -6.79
CA ILE A 214 -1.07 6.34 -6.78
C ILE A 214 -1.68 6.20 -8.17
N GLU A 215 -1.62 7.25 -9.00
CA GLU A 215 -2.15 7.22 -10.36
C GLU A 215 -1.35 6.28 -11.24
N ASN A 216 -0.02 6.41 -11.23
CA ASN A 216 0.87 5.54 -11.99
C ASN A 216 0.80 4.09 -11.51
N PHE A 217 0.64 3.88 -10.19
CA PHE A 217 0.43 2.55 -9.64
C PHE A 217 -0.84 1.91 -10.19
N ILE A 218 -1.98 2.61 -10.16
CA ILE A 218 -3.25 2.10 -10.69
C ILE A 218 -3.12 1.76 -12.18
N GLU A 219 -2.51 2.64 -12.99
CA GLU A 219 -2.31 2.40 -14.42
C GLU A 219 -1.47 1.16 -14.68
N LYS A 220 -0.36 1.00 -13.96
CA LYS A 220 0.52 -0.17 -14.08
C LYS A 220 -0.16 -1.47 -13.64
N VAL A 221 -0.97 -1.44 -12.56
CA VAL A 221 -1.76 -2.59 -12.12
C VAL A 221 -2.75 -3.00 -13.20
N ILE A 222 -3.47 -2.05 -13.82
CA ILE A 222 -4.39 -2.31 -14.93
C ILE A 222 -3.66 -2.93 -16.13
N ALA A 223 -2.50 -2.37 -16.51
CA ALA A 223 -1.68 -2.91 -17.59
C ALA A 223 -1.21 -4.35 -17.30
N LEU A 224 -0.72 -4.61 -16.07
CA LEU A 224 -0.32 -5.95 -15.63
C LEU A 224 -1.49 -6.95 -15.70
N CYS A 225 -2.67 -6.57 -15.24
CA CYS A 225 -3.85 -7.43 -15.29
C CYS A 225 -4.23 -7.79 -16.72
N LYS A 226 -4.17 -6.83 -17.66
CA LYS A 226 -4.43 -7.08 -19.08
C LYS A 226 -3.39 -7.98 -19.74
N LEU A 227 -2.15 -7.93 -19.31
CA LEU A 227 -1.07 -8.80 -19.82
C LEU A 227 -1.19 -10.25 -19.31
N LYS A 228 -1.79 -10.45 -18.12
CA LYS A 228 -1.94 -11.77 -17.49
C LYS A 228 -3.31 -12.42 -17.72
N SER A 229 -4.17 -11.77 -18.51
CA SER A 229 -5.55 -12.18 -18.78
C SER A 229 -5.68 -13.18 -19.92
#